data_0e9bd7f9f373e9ee62bdd7bfc2668480
#
_entry.id   0e9bd7f9f373e9ee62bdd7bfc2668480
#
_cell.length_a   1.000
_cell.length_b   1.000
_cell.length_c   1.000
_cell.angle_alpha   90.00
_cell.angle_beta   90.00
_cell.angle_gamma   90.00
#
_symmetry.space_group_name_H-M   'P 1'
#
loop_
_entity.id
_entity.type
_entity.pdbx_description
1 polymer ?
#
loop_
_entity_poly.entity_id
_entity_poly.type
_entity_poly.pdbx_seq_one_letter_code
_entity_poly.pdbx_strand_id
1 'polypeptide(L)'
;MPEINTVLFLVIVVLGALVQTLTGFAMGLIIIVGVALFDITDIAFAAAVVSFISMTNAGVALRQGHRYVDWLFVRRILLGMIPAMALGIILLTYLSEHYYTLLKTLLGFFIILAGTSLMIAPAPFSAQSSGLMFTLFGTLGGLLAGLYSAGGAPLAYFAYRQPLSINTIRFSLLAVFGASTAIRTAMIGVSGQLNMAILQMSVVAIPLVIVVTLVASRYVQLVPDHLVRRSVFVILIVAGIFLIAASLLPDFGVTGT
;
A
#
# COMPACT_ATOMS: atom_id res chain seq x y z
N MET A 1 17.39 12.76 -8.92
CA MET A 1 16.49 13.47 -7.99
C MET A 1 17.33 14.48 -7.21
N PRO A 2 16.86 15.70 -6.94
CA PRO A 2 17.51 16.59 -5.99
C PRO A 2 17.66 15.89 -4.63
N GLU A 3 18.74 16.16 -3.91
CA GLU A 3 19.02 15.46 -2.62
C GLU A 3 17.88 15.59 -1.60
N ILE A 4 17.22 16.76 -1.53
CA ILE A 4 16.08 17.04 -0.65
C ILE A 4 14.91 16.09 -0.95
N ASN A 5 14.59 15.85 -2.22
CA ASN A 5 13.50 14.95 -2.62
C ASN A 5 13.80 13.49 -2.22
N THR A 6 15.07 13.09 -2.30
CA THR A 6 15.49 11.74 -1.88
C THR A 6 15.33 11.55 -0.37
N VAL A 7 15.75 12.53 0.43
CA VAL A 7 15.59 12.47 1.90
C VAL A 7 14.13 12.44 2.29
N LEU A 8 13.30 13.30 1.70
CA LEU A 8 11.85 13.31 1.97
C LEU A 8 11.20 11.98 1.59
N PHE A 9 11.56 11.40 0.44
CA PHE A 9 11.10 10.09 0.03
C PHE A 9 11.45 9.01 1.06
N LEU A 10 12.69 8.97 1.54
CA LEU A 10 13.13 7.99 2.55
C LEU A 10 12.43 8.17 3.91
N VAL A 11 12.15 9.41 4.33
CA VAL A 11 11.34 9.67 5.53
C VAL A 11 9.93 9.08 5.38
N ILE A 12 9.29 9.29 4.24
CA ILE A 12 7.97 8.72 3.96
C ILE A 12 8.03 7.18 3.91
N VAL A 13 9.09 6.61 3.36
CA VAL A 13 9.34 5.15 3.37
C VAL A 13 9.43 4.61 4.79
N VAL A 14 10.14 5.29 5.70
CA VAL A 14 10.22 4.92 7.13
C VAL A 14 8.85 4.89 7.77
N LEU A 15 8.05 5.94 7.57
CA LEU A 15 6.68 6.03 8.09
C LEU A 15 5.80 4.91 7.52
N GLY A 16 5.88 4.66 6.22
CA GLY A 16 5.15 3.58 5.56
C GLY A 16 5.54 2.19 6.09
N ALA A 17 6.84 1.93 6.26
CA ALA A 17 7.35 0.67 6.80
C ALA A 17 6.92 0.44 8.25
N LEU A 18 6.96 1.49 9.07
CA LEU A 18 6.48 1.46 10.45
C LEU A 18 5.01 1.07 10.50
N VAL A 19 4.15 1.80 9.77
CA VAL A 19 2.71 1.56 9.78
C VAL A 19 2.37 0.19 9.21
N GLN A 20 2.98 -0.26 8.12
CA GLN A 20 2.74 -1.61 7.59
C GLN A 20 3.14 -2.68 8.59
N THR A 21 4.25 -2.51 9.28
CA THR A 21 4.69 -3.47 10.31
C THR A 21 3.70 -3.56 11.46
N LEU A 22 3.13 -2.44 11.89
CA LEU A 22 2.15 -2.38 12.98
C LEU A 22 0.77 -2.91 12.58
N THR A 23 0.28 -2.55 11.39
CA THR A 23 -1.11 -2.81 10.96
C THR A 23 -1.27 -3.99 9.99
N GLY A 24 -0.18 -4.42 9.36
CA GLY A 24 -0.17 -5.44 8.31
C GLY A 24 -0.40 -4.89 6.90
N PHE A 25 -0.62 -3.58 6.72
CA PHE A 25 -0.89 -2.94 5.42
C PHE A 25 -0.48 -1.46 5.43
N ALA A 26 -0.84 -0.70 4.41
CA ALA A 26 -0.76 0.76 4.26
C ALA A 26 0.60 1.35 3.82
N MET A 27 1.70 0.60 3.73
CA MET A 27 2.98 1.15 3.25
C MET A 27 2.84 1.82 1.89
N GLY A 28 2.24 1.11 0.92
CA GLY A 28 2.01 1.65 -0.42
C GLY A 28 1.15 2.91 -0.39
N LEU A 29 0.06 2.91 0.37
CA LEU A 29 -0.80 4.08 0.53
C LEU A 29 -0.02 5.31 1.02
N ILE A 30 0.73 5.17 2.11
CA ILE A 30 1.47 6.28 2.73
C ILE A 30 2.51 6.84 1.76
N ILE A 31 3.26 5.95 1.08
CA ILE A 31 4.33 6.37 0.18
C ILE A 31 3.73 7.04 -1.07
N ILE A 32 2.75 6.43 -1.71
CA ILE A 32 2.15 6.99 -2.94
C ILE A 32 1.44 8.31 -2.66
N VAL A 33 0.74 8.42 -1.54
CA VAL A 33 0.10 9.68 -1.12
C VAL A 33 1.14 10.75 -0.85
N GLY A 34 2.19 10.43 -0.09
CA GLY A 34 3.27 11.39 0.19
C GLY A 34 3.99 11.84 -1.09
N VAL A 35 4.28 10.92 -1.99
CA VAL A 35 4.89 11.23 -3.29
C VAL A 35 3.99 12.13 -4.14
N ALA A 36 2.70 11.83 -4.23
CA ALA A 36 1.74 12.60 -5.01
C ALA A 36 1.44 13.98 -4.41
N LEU A 37 1.46 14.09 -3.06
CA LEU A 37 1.19 15.32 -2.32
C LEU A 37 2.32 16.33 -2.44
N PHE A 38 3.57 15.85 -2.34
CA PHE A 38 4.78 16.69 -2.37
C PHE A 38 5.43 16.73 -3.76
N ASP A 39 4.83 16.10 -4.75
CA ASP A 39 5.32 16.01 -6.14
C ASP A 39 6.80 15.58 -6.24
N ILE A 40 7.17 14.57 -5.41
CA ILE A 40 8.55 14.13 -5.23
C ILE A 40 9.07 13.42 -6.48
N THR A 41 8.23 12.58 -7.08
CA THR A 41 8.55 11.76 -8.27
C THR A 41 7.26 11.20 -8.88
N ASP A 42 7.37 10.56 -10.06
CA ASP A 42 6.24 9.90 -10.70
C ASP A 42 5.64 8.79 -9.84
N ILE A 43 4.31 8.67 -9.87
CA ILE A 43 3.56 7.62 -9.17
C ILE A 43 4.01 6.23 -9.64
N ALA A 44 4.27 6.05 -10.94
CA ALA A 44 4.73 4.78 -11.49
C ALA A 44 6.10 4.35 -10.93
N PHE A 45 7.06 5.30 -10.86
CA PHE A 45 8.36 5.09 -10.24
C PHE A 45 8.23 4.70 -8.77
N ALA A 46 7.48 5.49 -7.99
CA ALA A 46 7.26 5.24 -6.58
C ALA A 46 6.59 3.87 -6.34
N ALA A 47 5.57 3.52 -7.14
CA ALA A 47 4.87 2.24 -7.04
C ALA A 47 5.78 1.03 -7.34
N ALA A 48 6.75 1.19 -8.25
CA ALA A 48 7.75 0.16 -8.52
C ALA A 48 8.70 -0.02 -7.32
N VAL A 49 9.25 1.06 -6.75
CA VAL A 49 10.09 1.02 -5.55
C VAL A 49 9.34 0.41 -4.38
N VAL A 50 8.08 0.82 -4.15
CA VAL A 50 7.20 0.27 -3.10
C VAL A 50 7.08 -1.24 -3.21
N SER A 51 7.04 -1.81 -4.41
CA SER A 51 6.94 -3.27 -4.58
C SER A 51 8.13 -4.00 -3.96
N PHE A 52 9.37 -3.50 -4.17
CA PHE A 52 10.59 -4.08 -3.58
C PHE A 52 10.62 -3.94 -2.06
N ILE A 53 10.38 -2.73 -1.57
CA ILE A 53 10.48 -2.45 -0.14
C ILE A 53 9.33 -3.07 0.68
N SER A 54 8.12 -3.15 0.12
CA SER A 54 6.98 -3.82 0.77
C SER A 54 7.17 -5.34 0.83
N MET A 55 7.72 -5.95 -0.22
CA MET A 55 8.12 -7.36 -0.21
C MET A 55 9.14 -7.63 0.90
N THR A 56 10.15 -6.76 1.03
CA THR A 56 11.18 -6.87 2.08
C THR A 56 10.57 -6.73 3.47
N ASN A 57 9.72 -5.70 3.70
CA ASN A 57 9.02 -5.50 4.97
C ASN A 57 8.18 -6.72 5.34
N ALA A 58 7.37 -7.22 4.41
CA ALA A 58 6.54 -8.40 4.63
C ALA A 58 7.39 -9.64 4.96
N GLY A 59 8.46 -9.88 4.22
CA GLY A 59 9.36 -11.01 4.44
C GLY A 59 10.03 -10.98 5.82
N VAL A 60 10.48 -9.82 6.27
CA VAL A 60 11.09 -9.64 7.60
C VAL A 60 10.05 -9.80 8.70
N ALA A 61 8.87 -9.16 8.56
CA ALA A 61 7.80 -9.22 9.56
C ALA A 61 7.22 -10.65 9.70
N LEU A 62 7.06 -11.38 8.59
CA LEU A 62 6.53 -12.75 8.58
C LEU A 62 7.42 -13.75 9.31
N ARG A 63 8.75 -13.52 9.40
CA ARG A 63 9.66 -14.39 10.17
C ARG A 63 9.22 -14.54 11.63
N GLN A 64 8.57 -13.52 12.18
CA GLN A 64 8.15 -13.51 13.59
C GLN A 64 6.76 -14.10 13.81
N GLY A 65 5.95 -14.24 12.77
CA GLY A 65 4.55 -14.61 12.94
C GLY A 65 3.94 -15.47 11.83
N HIS A 66 4.74 -16.14 11.01
CA HIS A 66 4.28 -17.00 9.92
C HIS A 66 3.26 -18.07 10.36
N ARG A 67 3.34 -18.54 11.60
CA ARG A 67 2.41 -19.50 12.20
C ARG A 67 0.98 -18.99 12.37
N TYR A 68 0.79 -17.66 12.37
CA TYR A 68 -0.53 -17.04 12.45
C TYR A 68 -1.18 -16.81 11.09
N VAL A 69 -0.49 -17.14 9.99
CA VAL A 69 -1.01 -16.93 8.63
C VAL A 69 -2.12 -17.91 8.33
N ASP A 70 -3.29 -17.41 7.96
CA ASP A 70 -4.35 -18.20 7.36
C ASP A 70 -4.10 -18.33 5.85
N TRP A 71 -3.48 -19.44 5.46
CA TRP A 71 -3.13 -19.70 4.05
C TRP A 71 -4.35 -19.85 3.14
N LEU A 72 -5.50 -20.25 3.67
CA LEU A 72 -6.73 -20.34 2.89
C LEU A 72 -7.24 -18.93 2.57
N PHE A 73 -7.19 -18.02 3.54
CA PHE A 73 -7.44 -16.58 3.35
C PHE A 73 -6.53 -16.02 2.24
N VAL A 74 -5.21 -16.22 2.38
CA VAL A 74 -4.21 -15.73 1.42
C VAL A 74 -4.50 -16.23 0.01
N ARG A 75 -4.71 -17.53 -0.16
CA ARG A 75 -4.97 -18.14 -1.47
C ARG A 75 -6.24 -17.58 -2.12
N ARG A 76 -7.33 -17.47 -1.38
CA ARG A 76 -8.60 -16.94 -1.90
C ARG A 76 -8.50 -15.48 -2.35
N ILE A 77 -7.78 -14.65 -1.60
CA ILE A 77 -7.51 -13.25 -1.99
C ILE A 77 -6.64 -13.19 -3.24
N LEU A 78 -5.54 -13.95 -3.29
CA LEU A 78 -4.61 -13.91 -4.42
C LEU A 78 -5.24 -14.35 -5.74
N LEU A 79 -6.22 -15.27 -5.71
CA LEU A 79 -6.95 -15.70 -6.90
C LEU A 79 -7.63 -14.53 -7.65
N GLY A 80 -8.24 -13.59 -6.92
CA GLY A 80 -8.81 -12.39 -7.54
C GLY A 80 -7.78 -11.29 -7.77
N MET A 81 -6.80 -11.21 -6.85
CA MET A 81 -5.82 -10.12 -6.81
C MET A 81 -4.85 -10.14 -8.00
N ILE A 82 -4.33 -11.30 -8.37
CA ILE A 82 -3.28 -11.42 -9.41
C ILE A 82 -3.77 -10.94 -10.78
N PRO A 83 -4.91 -11.44 -11.34
CA PRO A 83 -5.37 -10.98 -12.65
C PRO A 83 -5.76 -9.50 -12.65
N ALA A 84 -6.39 -9.02 -11.58
CA ALA A 84 -6.76 -7.62 -11.47
C ALA A 84 -5.54 -6.69 -11.31
N MET A 85 -4.48 -7.16 -10.68
CA MET A 85 -3.23 -6.43 -10.54
C MET A 85 -2.53 -6.26 -11.89
N ALA A 86 -2.54 -7.28 -12.75
CA ALA A 86 -2.02 -7.16 -14.12
C ALA A 86 -2.75 -6.06 -14.90
N LEU A 87 -4.08 -6.04 -14.83
CA LEU A 87 -4.89 -4.96 -15.42
C LEU A 87 -4.54 -3.59 -14.82
N GLY A 88 -4.38 -3.53 -13.50
CA GLY A 88 -4.00 -2.29 -12.81
C GLY A 88 -2.63 -1.74 -13.24
N ILE A 89 -1.65 -2.60 -13.51
CA ILE A 89 -0.33 -2.19 -14.02
C ILE A 89 -0.45 -1.60 -15.42
N ILE A 90 -1.23 -2.24 -16.31
CA ILE A 90 -1.50 -1.74 -17.68
C ILE A 90 -2.17 -0.37 -17.62
N LEU A 91 -3.19 -0.23 -16.74
CA LEU A 91 -3.88 1.05 -16.54
C LEU A 91 -2.96 2.13 -15.97
N LEU A 92 -2.05 1.78 -15.05
CA LEU A 92 -1.07 2.73 -14.50
C LEU A 92 -0.19 3.29 -15.60
N THR A 93 0.39 2.43 -16.46
CA THR A 93 1.24 2.85 -17.57
C THR A 93 0.48 3.79 -18.50
N TYR A 94 -0.72 3.40 -18.93
CA TYR A 94 -1.54 4.21 -19.82
C TYR A 94 -1.95 5.56 -19.23
N LEU A 95 -2.40 5.58 -17.97
CA LEU A 95 -2.84 6.80 -17.29
C LEU A 95 -1.67 7.72 -16.92
N SER A 96 -0.50 7.18 -16.57
CA SER A 96 0.67 7.99 -16.24
C SER A 96 1.25 8.74 -17.44
N GLU A 97 1.12 8.16 -18.64
CA GLU A 97 1.60 8.76 -19.88
C GLU A 97 0.60 9.77 -20.49
N HIS A 98 -0.71 9.48 -20.40
CA HIS A 98 -1.73 10.24 -21.13
C HIS A 98 -2.65 11.09 -20.23
N TYR A 99 -2.87 10.67 -18.98
CA TYR A 99 -3.91 11.25 -18.08
C TYR A 99 -3.43 11.36 -16.63
N TYR A 100 -2.27 11.97 -16.40
CA TYR A 100 -1.65 12.04 -15.08
C TYR A 100 -2.54 12.73 -14.03
N THR A 101 -3.25 13.81 -14.41
CA THR A 101 -4.22 14.49 -13.53
C THR A 101 -5.36 13.55 -13.11
N LEU A 102 -5.88 12.75 -14.05
CA LEU A 102 -6.92 11.75 -13.75
C LEU A 102 -6.39 10.69 -12.78
N LEU A 103 -5.14 10.23 -12.97
CA LEU A 103 -4.50 9.28 -12.07
C LEU A 103 -4.40 9.84 -10.63
N LYS A 104 -3.95 11.10 -10.46
CA LYS A 104 -3.91 11.79 -9.16
C LYS A 104 -5.31 11.95 -8.54
N THR A 105 -6.30 12.35 -9.33
CA THR A 105 -7.69 12.53 -8.86
C THR A 105 -8.31 11.21 -8.39
N LEU A 106 -8.14 10.14 -9.16
CA LEU A 106 -8.60 8.79 -8.78
C LEU A 106 -7.92 8.30 -7.52
N LEU A 107 -6.62 8.57 -7.36
CA LEU A 107 -5.88 8.27 -6.13
C LEU A 107 -6.51 9.00 -4.93
N GLY A 108 -6.74 10.30 -5.04
CA GLY A 108 -7.37 11.11 -3.98
C GLY A 108 -8.75 10.58 -3.58
N PHE A 109 -9.61 10.29 -4.55
CA PHE A 109 -10.93 9.70 -4.32
C PHE A 109 -10.83 8.34 -3.59
N PHE A 110 -9.94 7.47 -4.08
CA PHE A 110 -9.71 6.17 -3.47
C PHE A 110 -9.22 6.27 -2.01
N ILE A 111 -8.32 7.21 -1.72
CA ILE A 111 -7.78 7.42 -0.38
C ILE A 111 -8.87 7.88 0.59
N ILE A 112 -9.74 8.80 0.17
CA ILE A 112 -10.88 9.26 0.98
C ILE A 112 -11.83 8.08 1.27
N LEU A 113 -12.18 7.33 0.24
CA LEU A 113 -13.06 6.16 0.38
C LEU A 113 -12.45 5.11 1.30
N ALA A 114 -11.16 4.84 1.15
CA ALA A 114 -10.40 3.91 1.97
C ALA A 114 -10.33 4.34 3.44
N GLY A 115 -9.94 5.59 3.68
CA GLY A 115 -9.85 6.18 5.02
C GLY A 115 -11.20 6.19 5.72
N THR A 116 -12.25 6.63 5.04
CA THR A 116 -13.62 6.66 5.58
C THR A 116 -14.13 5.26 5.90
N SER A 117 -13.95 4.30 5.00
CA SER A 117 -14.39 2.91 5.20
C SER A 117 -13.73 2.26 6.43
N LEU A 118 -12.45 2.54 6.63
CA LEU A 118 -11.69 1.99 7.76
C LEU A 118 -11.95 2.73 9.08
N MET A 119 -12.34 4.02 9.03
CA MET A 119 -12.75 4.78 10.23
C MET A 119 -14.07 4.29 10.82
N ILE A 120 -15.02 3.88 9.99
CA ILE A 120 -16.33 3.40 10.43
C ILE A 120 -16.21 2.14 11.30
N ALA A 121 -15.07 1.44 11.25
CA ALA A 121 -14.75 0.24 12.05
C ALA A 121 -15.96 -0.69 12.19
N PRO A 122 -16.47 -1.26 11.10
CA PRO A 122 -17.67 -2.08 11.15
C PRO A 122 -17.44 -3.31 12.02
N ALA A 123 -18.49 -3.72 12.76
CA ALA A 123 -18.45 -4.90 13.60
C ALA A 123 -18.03 -6.15 12.80
N PRO A 124 -17.26 -7.07 13.41
CA PRO A 124 -16.93 -8.33 12.78
C PRO A 124 -18.18 -9.11 12.37
N PHE A 125 -18.08 -9.87 11.30
CA PHE A 125 -19.13 -10.79 10.89
C PHE A 125 -19.29 -11.93 11.91
N SER A 126 -20.50 -12.44 12.06
CA SER A 126 -20.80 -13.59 12.92
C SER A 126 -20.20 -14.91 12.39
N ALA A 127 -19.98 -15.01 11.07
CA ALA A 127 -19.39 -16.15 10.41
C ALA A 127 -18.38 -15.70 9.33
N GLN A 128 -17.48 -16.60 8.95
CA GLN A 128 -16.52 -16.34 7.88
C GLN A 128 -17.25 -16.16 6.55
N SER A 129 -16.84 -15.14 5.79
CA SER A 129 -17.43 -14.83 4.49
C SER A 129 -17.22 -15.96 3.47
N SER A 130 -18.06 -15.98 2.43
CA SER A 130 -17.93 -16.94 1.33
C SER A 130 -16.63 -16.74 0.53
N GLY A 131 -16.13 -17.78 -0.13
CA GLY A 131 -14.94 -17.72 -0.98
C GLY A 131 -15.04 -16.66 -2.08
N LEU A 132 -16.25 -16.43 -2.62
CA LEU A 132 -16.51 -15.41 -3.63
C LEU A 132 -16.20 -13.99 -3.10
N MET A 133 -16.58 -13.69 -1.85
CA MET A 133 -16.28 -12.39 -1.24
C MET A 133 -14.76 -12.16 -1.10
N PHE A 134 -13.99 -13.19 -0.73
CA PHE A 134 -12.53 -13.11 -0.71
C PHE A 134 -11.97 -12.76 -2.07
N THR A 135 -12.45 -13.41 -3.13
CA THR A 135 -12.00 -13.16 -4.50
C THR A 135 -12.40 -11.76 -4.97
N LEU A 136 -13.62 -11.29 -4.67
CA LEU A 136 -14.07 -9.93 -5.02
C LEU A 136 -13.23 -8.85 -4.36
N PHE A 137 -12.98 -8.96 -3.06
CA PHE A 137 -12.10 -8.02 -2.36
C PHE A 137 -10.64 -8.16 -2.82
N GLY A 138 -10.21 -9.36 -3.17
CA GLY A 138 -8.94 -9.62 -3.84
C GLY A 138 -8.84 -8.88 -5.17
N THR A 139 -9.88 -8.92 -6.02
CA THR A 139 -9.93 -8.20 -7.31
C THR A 139 -9.84 -6.69 -7.10
N LEU A 140 -10.61 -6.12 -6.17
CA LEU A 140 -10.54 -4.69 -5.83
C LEU A 140 -9.13 -4.30 -5.32
N GLY A 141 -8.60 -5.08 -4.37
CA GLY A 141 -7.25 -4.86 -3.85
C GLY A 141 -6.18 -5.04 -4.91
N GLY A 142 -6.35 -5.99 -5.83
CA GLY A 142 -5.44 -6.25 -6.93
C GLY A 142 -5.37 -5.11 -7.93
N LEU A 143 -6.52 -4.58 -8.36
CA LEU A 143 -6.57 -3.43 -9.27
C LEU A 143 -5.81 -2.23 -8.67
N LEU A 144 -6.05 -1.92 -7.39
CA LEU A 144 -5.39 -0.81 -6.70
C LEU A 144 -3.91 -1.10 -6.38
N ALA A 145 -3.56 -2.37 -6.15
CA ALA A 145 -2.17 -2.78 -6.02
C ALA A 145 -1.41 -2.62 -7.35
N GLY A 146 -2.06 -2.90 -8.47
CA GLY A 146 -1.52 -2.66 -9.80
C GLY A 146 -1.32 -1.17 -10.09
N LEU A 147 -2.36 -0.36 -9.90
CA LEU A 147 -2.35 1.09 -10.14
C LEU A 147 -1.37 1.84 -9.22
N TYR A 148 -1.41 1.59 -7.92
CA TYR A 148 -0.74 2.44 -6.93
C TYR A 148 0.18 1.68 -5.98
N SER A 149 0.37 0.37 -6.16
CA SER A 149 1.01 -0.49 -5.12
C SER A 149 0.31 -0.37 -3.73
N ALA A 150 -0.95 -0.01 -3.71
CA ALA A 150 -1.70 0.43 -2.52
C ALA A 150 -3.04 -0.32 -2.35
N GLY A 151 -3.09 -1.61 -2.70
CA GLY A 151 -4.29 -2.45 -2.60
C GLY A 151 -4.73 -2.79 -1.16
N GLY A 152 -4.07 -2.23 -0.15
CA GLY A 152 -4.23 -2.60 1.26
C GLY A 152 -5.56 -2.23 1.88
N ALA A 153 -6.15 -1.11 1.52
CA ALA A 153 -7.32 -0.58 2.22
C ALA A 153 -8.57 -1.44 2.06
N PRO A 154 -9.01 -1.85 0.85
CA PRO A 154 -10.17 -2.72 0.71
C PRO A 154 -9.93 -4.09 1.34
N LEU A 155 -8.70 -4.61 1.25
CA LEU A 155 -8.35 -5.89 1.86
C LEU A 155 -8.36 -5.81 3.39
N ALA A 156 -7.81 -4.73 3.97
CA ALA A 156 -7.85 -4.51 5.40
C ALA A 156 -9.29 -4.37 5.91
N TYR A 157 -10.12 -3.54 5.26
CA TYR A 157 -11.53 -3.41 5.59
C TYR A 157 -12.24 -4.76 5.63
N PHE A 158 -12.06 -5.58 4.61
CA PHE A 158 -12.65 -6.91 4.53
C PHE A 158 -12.08 -7.87 5.59
N ALA A 159 -10.74 -7.88 5.77
CA ALA A 159 -10.05 -8.76 6.71
C ALA A 159 -10.45 -8.48 8.16
N TYR A 160 -10.53 -7.20 8.56
CA TYR A 160 -10.93 -6.82 9.91
C TYR A 160 -12.40 -7.10 10.23
N ARG A 161 -13.23 -7.40 9.24
CA ARG A 161 -14.60 -7.89 9.43
C ARG A 161 -14.69 -9.40 9.56
N GLN A 162 -13.64 -10.15 9.27
CA GLN A 162 -13.66 -11.61 9.46
C GLN A 162 -13.56 -11.96 10.94
N PRO A 163 -14.20 -13.05 11.39
CA PRO A 163 -14.13 -13.55 12.77
C PRO A 163 -12.77 -14.24 13.02
N LEU A 164 -11.70 -13.49 12.87
CA LEU A 164 -10.32 -13.95 13.02
C LEU A 164 -9.59 -13.12 14.09
N SER A 165 -8.57 -13.71 14.71
CA SER A 165 -7.72 -12.96 15.65
C SER A 165 -6.96 -11.83 14.94
N ILE A 166 -6.67 -10.74 15.65
CA ILE A 166 -5.92 -9.59 15.11
C ILE A 166 -4.56 -10.03 14.54
N ASN A 167 -3.87 -10.95 15.22
CA ASN A 167 -2.61 -11.49 14.74
C ASN A 167 -2.80 -12.27 13.43
N THR A 168 -3.84 -13.10 13.33
CA THR A 168 -4.14 -13.84 12.10
C THR A 168 -4.43 -12.88 10.94
N ILE A 169 -5.23 -11.85 11.17
CA ILE A 169 -5.54 -10.82 10.15
C ILE A 169 -4.25 -10.12 9.71
N ARG A 170 -3.46 -9.62 10.64
CA ARG A 170 -2.22 -8.90 10.35
C ARG A 170 -1.21 -9.72 9.56
N PHE A 171 -0.91 -10.94 10.02
CA PHE A 171 0.08 -11.79 9.35
C PHE A 171 -0.43 -12.35 8.02
N SER A 172 -1.73 -12.59 7.88
CA SER A 172 -2.33 -12.97 6.59
C SER A 172 -2.30 -11.82 5.59
N LEU A 173 -2.56 -10.58 6.00
CA LEU A 173 -2.39 -9.41 5.15
C LEU A 173 -0.92 -9.23 4.73
N LEU A 174 0.03 -9.35 5.66
CA LEU A 174 1.47 -9.29 5.33
C LEU A 174 1.84 -10.37 4.31
N ALA A 175 1.31 -11.59 4.44
CA ALA A 175 1.55 -12.67 3.47
C ALA A 175 0.95 -12.35 2.09
N VAL A 176 -0.28 -11.81 2.04
CA VAL A 176 -0.91 -11.36 0.79
C VAL A 176 -0.05 -10.27 0.14
N PHE A 177 0.39 -9.25 0.90
CA PHE A 177 1.20 -8.18 0.33
C PHE A 177 2.61 -8.62 -0.05
N GLY A 178 3.24 -9.49 0.74
CA GLY A 178 4.52 -10.08 0.37
C GLY A 178 4.45 -10.84 -0.95
N ALA A 179 3.44 -11.70 -1.11
CA ALA A 179 3.24 -12.46 -2.34
C ALA A 179 2.86 -11.57 -3.52
N SER A 180 1.91 -10.65 -3.33
CA SER A 180 1.43 -9.77 -4.41
C SER A 180 2.51 -8.80 -4.89
N THR A 181 3.31 -8.23 -3.99
CA THR A 181 4.42 -7.34 -4.38
C THR A 181 5.55 -8.10 -5.06
N ALA A 182 5.83 -9.35 -4.67
CA ALA A 182 6.77 -10.21 -5.39
C ALA A 182 6.30 -10.48 -6.83
N ILE A 183 5.02 -10.84 -7.01
CA ILE A 183 4.41 -11.07 -8.33
C ILE A 183 4.41 -9.78 -9.14
N ARG A 184 4.05 -8.62 -8.53
CA ARG A 184 4.08 -7.32 -9.19
C ARG A 184 5.50 -6.96 -9.67
N THR A 185 6.50 -7.17 -8.84
CA THR A 185 7.91 -6.95 -9.21
C THR A 185 8.30 -7.80 -10.42
N ALA A 186 7.90 -9.09 -10.43
CA ALA A 186 8.15 -9.96 -11.57
C ALA A 186 7.42 -9.47 -12.84
N MET A 187 6.15 -9.04 -12.74
CA MET A 187 5.39 -8.49 -13.88
C MET A 187 6.06 -7.24 -14.47
N ILE A 188 6.48 -6.29 -13.61
CA ILE A 188 7.20 -5.07 -14.01
C ILE A 188 8.55 -5.43 -14.65
N GLY A 189 9.23 -6.43 -14.12
CA GLY A 189 10.49 -6.93 -14.68
C GLY A 189 10.34 -7.50 -16.09
N VAL A 190 9.34 -8.34 -16.29
CA VAL A 190 9.04 -8.94 -17.62
C VAL A 190 8.57 -7.90 -18.63
N SER A 191 7.82 -6.88 -18.19
CA SER A 191 7.37 -5.79 -19.07
C SER A 191 8.46 -4.77 -19.43
N GLY A 192 9.70 -4.94 -18.93
CA GLY A 192 10.81 -4.03 -19.23
C GLY A 192 10.73 -2.65 -18.55
N GLN A 193 9.82 -2.45 -17.62
CA GLN A 193 9.62 -1.18 -16.93
C GLN A 193 10.62 -0.95 -15.77
N LEU A 194 11.43 -1.96 -15.43
CA LEU A 194 12.51 -1.81 -14.45
C LEU A 194 13.67 -1.04 -15.06
N ASN A 195 14.01 0.09 -14.45
CA ASN A 195 15.17 0.89 -14.80
C ASN A 195 16.18 0.95 -13.64
N MET A 196 17.40 1.42 -13.94
CA MET A 196 18.48 1.49 -12.96
C MET A 196 18.13 2.42 -11.78
N ALA A 197 17.37 3.48 -12.00
CA ALA A 197 16.99 4.43 -10.95
C ALA A 197 16.04 3.76 -9.91
N ILE A 198 15.09 2.92 -10.35
CA ILE A 198 14.22 2.13 -9.46
C ILE A 198 15.05 1.18 -8.61
N LEU A 199 16.02 0.48 -9.22
CA LEU A 199 16.88 -0.46 -8.49
C LEU A 199 17.77 0.26 -7.47
N GLN A 200 18.40 1.37 -7.86
CA GLN A 200 19.25 2.17 -6.95
C GLN A 200 18.44 2.67 -5.75
N MET A 201 17.27 3.28 -5.98
CA MET A 201 16.41 3.75 -4.88
C MET A 201 15.96 2.61 -3.98
N SER A 202 15.61 1.46 -4.57
CA SER A 202 15.21 0.27 -3.80
C SER A 202 16.36 -0.26 -2.94
N VAL A 203 17.58 -0.32 -3.48
CA VAL A 203 18.78 -0.77 -2.74
C VAL A 203 19.08 0.14 -1.55
N VAL A 204 18.90 1.45 -1.70
CA VAL A 204 19.08 2.42 -0.60
C VAL A 204 17.97 2.28 0.45
N ALA A 205 16.73 2.07 0.02
CA ALA A 205 15.58 2.01 0.92
C ALA A 205 15.47 0.66 1.67
N ILE A 206 15.90 -0.46 1.09
CA ILE A 206 15.77 -1.82 1.69
C ILE A 206 16.44 -1.92 3.07
N PRO A 207 17.70 -1.53 3.28
CA PRO A 207 18.33 -1.60 4.60
C PRO A 207 17.55 -0.81 5.66
N LEU A 208 17.08 0.38 5.29
CA LEU A 208 16.29 1.24 6.16
C LEU A 208 14.96 0.57 6.57
N VAL A 209 14.27 -0.03 5.60
CA VAL A 209 13.03 -0.77 5.83
C VAL A 209 13.28 -1.99 6.73
N ILE A 210 14.38 -2.72 6.54
CA ILE A 210 14.73 -3.86 7.40
C ILE A 210 14.90 -3.40 8.84
N VAL A 211 15.69 -2.36 9.08
CA VAL A 211 15.93 -1.82 10.43
C VAL A 211 14.62 -1.38 11.08
N VAL A 212 13.82 -0.57 10.37
CA VAL A 212 12.53 -0.08 10.87
C VAL A 212 11.59 -1.25 11.19
N THR A 213 11.51 -2.25 10.31
CA THR A 213 10.65 -3.42 10.51
C THR A 213 11.07 -4.23 11.73
N LEU A 214 12.37 -4.48 11.90
CA LEU A 214 12.90 -5.23 13.05
C LEU A 214 12.63 -4.48 14.37
N VAL A 215 12.85 -3.18 14.40
CA VAL A 215 12.59 -2.34 15.59
C VAL A 215 11.09 -2.30 15.87
N ALA A 216 10.26 -1.95 14.88
CA ALA A 216 8.82 -1.85 15.04
C ALA A 216 8.17 -3.17 15.49
N SER A 217 8.66 -4.30 14.96
CA SER A 217 8.15 -5.62 15.34
C SER A 217 8.33 -5.97 16.81
N ARG A 218 9.35 -5.40 17.49
CA ARG A 218 9.56 -5.59 18.92
C ARG A 218 8.55 -4.83 19.78
N TYR A 219 8.07 -3.69 19.29
CA TYR A 219 7.20 -2.79 20.03
C TYR A 219 5.73 -2.88 19.64
N VAL A 220 5.39 -3.73 18.67
CA VAL A 220 4.02 -3.92 18.16
C VAL A 220 2.99 -4.15 19.27
N GLN A 221 3.34 -4.93 20.30
CA GLN A 221 2.41 -5.26 21.39
C GLN A 221 2.15 -4.08 22.34
N LEU A 222 3.00 -3.06 22.32
CA LEU A 222 2.88 -1.88 23.18
C LEU A 222 2.03 -0.77 22.57
N VAL A 223 1.79 -0.82 21.26
CA VAL A 223 1.07 0.23 20.56
C VAL A 223 -0.37 -0.21 20.33
N PRO A 224 -1.37 0.54 20.83
CA PRO A 224 -2.77 0.22 20.59
C PRO A 224 -3.11 0.37 19.11
N ASP A 225 -3.49 -0.75 18.45
CA ASP A 225 -3.79 -0.79 17.02
C ASP A 225 -4.82 0.26 16.57
N HIS A 226 -5.81 0.55 17.41
CA HIS A 226 -6.88 1.50 17.08
C HIS A 226 -6.36 2.95 16.97
N LEU A 227 -5.36 3.34 17.77
CA LEU A 227 -4.78 4.68 17.71
C LEU A 227 -3.96 4.87 16.43
N VAL A 228 -3.07 3.91 16.13
CA VAL A 228 -2.26 3.96 14.90
C VAL A 228 -3.16 4.02 13.67
N ARG A 229 -4.14 3.13 13.60
CA ARG A 229 -5.09 3.08 12.48
C ARG A 229 -5.84 4.39 12.33
N ARG A 230 -6.46 4.90 13.42
CA ARG A 230 -7.24 6.13 13.38
C ARG A 230 -6.41 7.34 12.94
N SER A 231 -5.20 7.49 13.47
CA SER A 231 -4.31 8.59 13.08
C SER A 231 -3.91 8.53 11.60
N VAL A 232 -3.53 7.34 11.12
CA VAL A 232 -3.19 7.13 9.71
C VAL A 232 -4.37 7.45 8.80
N PHE A 233 -5.59 7.04 9.14
CA PHE A 233 -6.76 7.27 8.30
C PHE A 233 -7.16 8.74 8.27
N VAL A 234 -7.08 9.46 9.38
CA VAL A 234 -7.31 10.91 9.39
C VAL A 234 -6.33 11.63 8.46
N ILE A 235 -5.03 11.30 8.58
CA ILE A 235 -4.01 11.88 7.72
C ILE A 235 -4.28 11.56 6.24
N LEU A 236 -4.64 10.32 5.92
CA LEU A 236 -4.96 9.89 4.56
C LEU A 236 -6.19 10.63 4.00
N ILE A 237 -7.26 10.81 4.77
CA ILE A 237 -8.45 11.55 4.33
C ILE A 237 -8.09 13.00 4.01
N VAL A 238 -7.37 13.67 4.91
CA VAL A 238 -6.93 15.06 4.71
C VAL A 238 -6.05 15.16 3.46
N ALA A 239 -5.10 14.25 3.30
CA ALA A 239 -4.23 14.19 2.14
C ALA A 239 -4.99 13.90 0.83
N GLY A 240 -6.00 13.02 0.86
CA GLY A 240 -6.86 12.74 -0.28
C GLY A 240 -7.69 13.94 -0.72
N ILE A 241 -8.27 14.69 0.24
CA ILE A 241 -8.99 15.94 -0.04
C ILE A 241 -8.05 16.96 -0.68
N PHE A 242 -6.86 17.14 -0.12
CA PHE A 242 -5.86 18.06 -0.67
C PHE A 242 -5.42 17.66 -2.09
N LEU A 243 -5.21 16.38 -2.34
CA LEU A 243 -4.85 15.85 -3.66
C LEU A 243 -5.92 16.15 -4.72
N ILE A 244 -7.20 15.96 -4.38
CA ILE A 244 -8.31 16.30 -5.28
C ILE A 244 -8.37 17.82 -5.49
N ALA A 245 -8.28 18.60 -4.43
CA ALA A 245 -8.29 20.06 -4.54
C ALA A 245 -7.14 20.57 -5.43
N ALA A 246 -5.92 20.08 -5.22
CA ALA A 246 -4.76 20.46 -6.03
C ALA A 246 -4.84 19.97 -7.48
N SER A 247 -5.54 18.87 -7.77
CA SER A 247 -5.71 18.38 -9.13
C SER A 247 -6.81 19.11 -9.93
N LEU A 248 -7.82 19.67 -9.24
CA LEU A 248 -8.95 20.37 -9.86
C LEU A 248 -8.75 21.89 -9.92
N LEU A 249 -7.90 22.45 -9.04
CA LEU A 249 -7.64 23.88 -8.92
C LEU A 249 -6.15 24.12 -9.21
N PRO A 250 -5.74 24.29 -10.47
CA PRO A 250 -4.32 24.45 -10.85
C PRO A 250 -3.62 25.63 -10.16
N ASP A 251 -4.37 26.63 -9.71
CA ASP A 251 -3.83 27.78 -8.97
C ASP A 251 -3.41 27.49 -7.52
N PHE A 252 -3.78 26.33 -6.96
CA PHE A 252 -3.38 25.87 -5.62
C PHE A 252 -2.13 25.00 -5.62
N GLY A 253 -1.63 24.57 -6.80
CA GLY A 253 -0.36 23.90 -6.93
C GLY A 253 0.78 24.90 -6.67
N VAL A 254 1.65 24.61 -5.71
CA VAL A 254 2.93 25.31 -5.56
C VAL A 254 3.73 25.07 -6.83
N THR A 255 3.54 25.92 -7.84
CA THR A 255 4.40 25.98 -9.02
C THR A 255 5.72 26.56 -8.56
N GLY A 256 6.59 25.72 -8.00
CA GLY A 256 8.00 26.02 -7.91
C GLY A 256 8.58 25.84 -9.32
N THR A 257 8.81 26.95 -10.00
CA THR A 257 9.64 27.07 -11.20
C THR A 257 11.03 26.50 -10.97
#